data_6a19c48b423a843b082a930e0e1d0ca9
#
_entry.id   6a19c48b423a843b082a930e0e1d0ca9
#
_cell.length_a   1.000
_cell.length_b   1.000
_cell.length_c   1.000
_cell.angle_alpha   90.00
_cell.angle_beta   90.00
_cell.angle_gamma   90.00
#
_symmetry.space_group_name_H-M   'P 1'
#
loop_
_entity.id
_entity.type
_entity.pdbx_description
1 polymer ?
#
loop_
_entity_poly.entity_id
_entity_poly.type
_entity_poly.pdbx_seq_one_letter_code
_entity_poly.pdbx_strand_id
1 'polypeptide(L)'
;KILKARSEELAQQMRVQPREITVKNYNSKWGSCTANNKISYNWRIIMAPDHIIDYLIVHELSHIIEPNHSKNFWYQVENYCNDFQKKRKWLRENGHKLVL
;
A
#
# COMPACT_ATOMS: atom_id res chain seq x y z
N LYS A 1 -8.32 1.40 11.58
CA LYS A 1 -8.47 0.05 12.18
C LYS A 1 -8.43 -1.03 11.12
N ILE A 2 -9.28 -0.91 10.10
CA ILE A 2 -9.31 -1.90 9.01
C ILE A 2 -7.95 -1.93 8.32
N LEU A 3 -7.40 -0.77 8.01
CA LEU A 3 -6.10 -0.68 7.32
C LEU A 3 -4.99 -1.28 8.16
N LYS A 4 -4.98 -0.99 9.47
CA LYS A 4 -3.92 -1.52 10.33
C LYS A 4 -4.01 -3.03 10.44
N ALA A 5 -5.20 -3.58 10.68
CA ALA A 5 -5.40 -5.02 10.81
C ALA A 5 -5.01 -5.74 9.51
N ARG A 6 -5.45 -5.22 8.36
CA ARG A 6 -5.13 -5.83 7.07
C ARG A 6 -3.65 -5.74 6.76
N SER A 7 -3.02 -4.60 7.13
CA SER A 7 -1.57 -4.44 6.94
C SER A 7 -0.79 -5.46 7.75
N GLU A 8 -1.22 -5.72 8.98
CA GLU A 8 -0.56 -6.71 9.83
C GLU A 8 -0.69 -8.12 9.25
N GLU A 9 -1.86 -8.46 8.72
CA GLU A 9 -2.06 -9.75 8.06
C GLU A 9 -1.14 -9.93 6.86
N LEU A 10 -1.11 -8.91 5.98
CA LEU A 10 -0.28 -8.97 4.79
C LEU A 10 1.20 -8.93 5.11
N ALA A 11 1.58 -8.17 6.14
CA ALA A 11 2.97 -8.12 6.57
C ALA A 11 3.46 -9.51 7.03
N GLN A 12 2.61 -10.26 7.72
CA GLN A 12 2.94 -11.63 8.10
C GLN A 12 3.16 -12.51 6.88
N GLN A 13 2.26 -12.41 5.90
CA GLN A 13 2.39 -13.21 4.67
C GLN A 13 3.67 -12.85 3.91
N MET A 14 4.02 -11.57 3.88
CA MET A 14 5.20 -11.09 3.17
C MET A 14 6.48 -11.23 4.00
N ARG A 15 6.36 -11.62 5.27
CA ARG A 15 7.48 -11.77 6.19
C ARG A 15 8.27 -10.49 6.37
N VAL A 16 7.55 -9.39 6.48
CA VAL A 16 8.15 -8.08 6.78
C VAL A 16 7.57 -7.55 8.07
N GLN A 17 8.31 -6.64 8.71
CA GLN A 17 7.91 -6.09 10.00
C GLN A 17 7.88 -4.57 9.94
N PRO A 18 6.71 -3.97 9.67
CA PRO A 18 6.60 -2.52 9.74
C PRO A 18 6.80 -2.07 11.19
N ARG A 19 7.52 -0.98 11.34
CA ARG A 19 7.79 -0.43 12.67
C ARG A 19 6.56 0.26 13.25
N GLU A 20 5.79 0.89 12.38
CA GLU A 20 4.61 1.64 12.79
C GLU A 20 3.66 1.72 11.59
N ILE A 21 2.36 1.64 11.85
CA ILE A 21 1.34 1.78 10.82
C ILE A 21 0.39 2.87 11.28
N THR A 22 0.27 3.95 10.49
CA THR A 22 -0.62 5.06 10.81
C THR A 22 -1.50 5.40 9.62
N VAL A 23 -2.60 6.09 9.90
CA VAL A 23 -3.52 6.58 8.87
C VAL A 23 -3.50 8.10 8.96
N LYS A 24 -3.32 8.76 7.83
CA LYS A 24 -3.14 10.21 7.76
C LYS A 24 -4.06 10.82 6.70
N ASN A 25 -4.15 12.14 6.73
CA ASN A 25 -4.88 12.90 5.73
C ASN A 25 -3.87 13.53 4.77
N TYR A 26 -3.64 12.85 3.64
CA TYR A 26 -2.72 13.35 2.61
C TYR A 26 -3.49 14.03 1.49
N ASN A 27 -2.88 15.04 0.87
CA ASN A 27 -3.46 15.73 -0.28
C ASN A 27 -3.01 15.16 -1.62
N SER A 28 -1.81 14.57 -1.69
CA SER A 28 -1.19 14.22 -2.97
C SER A 28 -0.66 12.80 -3.05
N LYS A 29 -0.86 11.98 -2.03
CA LYS A 29 -0.38 10.59 -2.10
C LYS A 29 -1.30 9.66 -1.32
N TRP A 30 -1.23 8.37 -1.64
CA TRP A 30 -2.05 7.34 -1.01
C TRP A 30 -1.36 6.67 0.18
N GLY A 31 -0.05 6.67 0.19
CA GLY A 31 0.69 6.08 1.28
C GLY A 31 2.17 6.40 1.21
N SER A 32 2.90 5.98 2.22
CA SER A 32 4.36 6.14 2.24
C SER A 32 5.00 5.11 3.15
N CYS A 33 6.28 4.87 2.92
CA CYS A 33 7.13 4.04 3.77
C CYS A 33 8.42 4.78 3.99
N THR A 34 8.75 5.05 5.25
CA THR A 34 10.00 5.77 5.57
C THR A 34 11.18 4.80 5.57
N ALA A 35 12.40 5.36 5.59
CA ALA A 35 13.62 4.56 5.62
C ALA A 35 13.71 3.67 6.86
N ASN A 36 13.04 4.02 7.95
CA ASN A 36 13.00 3.18 9.14
C ASN A 36 11.70 2.39 9.27
N ASN A 37 11.06 2.10 8.13
CA ASN A 37 9.96 1.16 8.02
C ASN A 37 8.66 1.59 8.72
N LYS A 38 8.43 2.89 8.79
CA LYS A 38 7.15 3.42 9.24
C LYS A 38 6.23 3.57 8.04
N ILE A 39 5.06 2.94 8.10
CA ILE A 39 4.09 2.92 7.02
C ILE A 39 2.95 3.89 7.37
N SER A 40 2.51 4.66 6.37
CA SER A 40 1.30 5.46 6.54
C SER A 40 0.43 5.35 5.31
N TYR A 41 -0.88 5.49 5.51
CA TYR A 41 -1.88 5.42 4.44
C TYR A 41 -2.78 6.64 4.50
N ASN A 42 -3.21 7.07 3.32
CA ASN A 42 -4.26 8.08 3.24
C ASN A 42 -5.58 7.43 3.64
N TRP A 43 -6.31 8.04 4.58
CA TRP A 43 -7.55 7.48 5.09
C TRP A 43 -8.60 7.24 4.00
N ARG A 44 -8.53 8.03 2.91
CA ARG A 44 -9.50 7.92 1.82
C ARG A 44 -9.45 6.57 1.10
N ILE A 45 -8.35 5.82 1.26
CA ILE A 45 -8.24 4.53 0.58
C ILE A 45 -9.27 3.53 1.07
N ILE A 46 -9.85 3.73 2.26
CA ILE A 46 -10.88 2.81 2.78
C ILE A 46 -12.15 2.85 1.92
N MET A 47 -12.31 3.87 1.09
CA MET A 47 -13.45 3.98 0.17
C MET A 47 -13.23 3.24 -1.12
N ALA A 48 -12.05 2.70 -1.35
CA ALA A 48 -11.76 1.91 -2.54
C ALA A 48 -12.20 0.45 -2.34
N PRO A 49 -12.35 -0.30 -3.44
CA PRO A 49 -12.58 -1.74 -3.32
C PRO A 49 -11.47 -2.45 -2.55
N ASP A 50 -11.81 -3.55 -1.89
CA ASP A 50 -10.85 -4.28 -1.04
C ASP A 50 -9.57 -4.64 -1.77
N HIS A 51 -9.68 -5.07 -3.05
CA HIS A 51 -8.49 -5.48 -3.80
C HIS A 51 -7.56 -4.30 -4.11
N ILE A 52 -8.09 -3.09 -4.15
CA ILE A 52 -7.28 -1.88 -4.32
C ILE A 52 -6.59 -1.52 -3.01
N ILE A 53 -7.30 -1.67 -1.89
CA ILE A 53 -6.71 -1.47 -0.57
C ILE A 53 -5.54 -2.43 -0.38
N ASP A 54 -5.73 -3.71 -0.71
CA ASP A 54 -4.67 -4.71 -0.60
C ASP A 54 -3.47 -4.36 -1.49
N TYR A 55 -3.72 -3.89 -2.70
CA TYR A 55 -2.65 -3.45 -3.59
C TYR A 55 -1.80 -2.34 -2.94
N LEU A 56 -2.45 -1.32 -2.39
CA LEU A 56 -1.73 -0.22 -1.75
C LEU A 56 -0.90 -0.73 -0.58
N ILE A 57 -1.48 -1.60 0.24
CA ILE A 57 -0.78 -2.17 1.39
C ILE A 57 0.46 -2.94 0.93
N VAL A 58 0.31 -3.81 -0.06
CA VAL A 58 1.43 -4.58 -0.61
C VAL A 58 2.50 -3.65 -1.18
N HIS A 59 2.07 -2.59 -1.86
CA HIS A 59 2.99 -1.59 -2.42
C HIS A 59 3.87 -0.98 -1.32
N GLU A 60 3.24 -0.50 -0.25
CA GLU A 60 3.99 0.15 0.83
C GLU A 60 4.85 -0.84 1.62
N LEU A 61 4.33 -2.03 1.90
CA LEU A 61 5.10 -3.06 2.60
C LEU A 61 6.31 -3.52 1.78
N SER A 62 6.18 -3.54 0.45
CA SER A 62 7.29 -3.92 -0.42
C SER A 62 8.46 -2.95 -0.32
N HIS A 63 8.22 -1.69 0.05
CA HIS A 63 9.27 -0.72 0.28
C HIS A 63 10.16 -1.06 1.48
N ILE A 64 9.70 -1.90 2.38
CA ILE A 64 10.55 -2.38 3.48
C ILE A 64 11.67 -3.25 2.92
N ILE A 65 11.39 -3.99 1.85
CA ILE A 65 12.37 -4.86 1.18
C ILE A 65 13.19 -4.08 0.15
N GLU A 66 12.52 -3.24 -0.65
CA GLU A 66 13.14 -2.48 -1.74
C GLU A 66 12.69 -1.03 -1.67
N PRO A 67 13.53 -0.12 -1.17
CA PRO A 67 13.13 1.29 -1.02
C PRO A 67 12.79 2.00 -2.32
N ASN A 68 13.42 1.61 -3.43
CA ASN A 68 13.21 2.25 -4.73
C ASN A 68 12.22 1.46 -5.57
N HIS A 69 11.57 2.12 -6.52
CA HIS A 69 10.66 1.47 -7.47
C HIS A 69 11.46 0.78 -8.59
N SER A 70 12.38 -0.11 -8.20
CA SER A 70 13.21 -0.89 -9.11
C SER A 70 12.44 -2.10 -9.64
N LYS A 71 13.08 -2.86 -10.53
CA LYS A 71 12.52 -4.14 -10.98
C LYS A 71 12.26 -5.08 -9.79
N ASN A 72 13.18 -5.11 -8.82
CA ASN A 72 13.03 -5.96 -7.65
C ASN A 72 11.83 -5.55 -6.80
N PHE A 73 11.56 -4.24 -6.70
CA PHE A 73 10.40 -3.75 -5.99
C PHE A 73 9.11 -4.30 -6.64
N TRP A 74 8.97 -4.10 -7.94
CA TRP A 74 7.76 -4.54 -8.65
C TRP A 74 7.64 -6.07 -8.67
N TYR A 75 8.76 -6.78 -8.66
CA TYR A 75 8.75 -8.22 -8.53
C TYR A 75 8.16 -8.65 -7.18
N GLN A 76 8.53 -7.96 -6.12
CA GLN A 76 7.94 -8.22 -4.79
C GLN A 76 6.45 -7.94 -4.78
N VAL A 77 6.03 -6.82 -5.36
CA VAL A 77 4.61 -6.49 -5.46
C VAL A 77 3.87 -7.60 -6.21
N GLU A 78 4.41 -8.05 -7.32
CA GLU A 78 3.78 -9.07 -8.16
C GLU A 78 3.60 -10.40 -7.42
N ASN A 79 4.52 -10.75 -6.54
CA ASN A 79 4.44 -11.99 -5.77
C ASN A 79 3.16 -12.06 -4.92
N TYR A 80 2.65 -10.91 -4.48
CA TYR A 80 1.49 -10.84 -3.60
C TYR A 80 0.29 -10.18 -4.27
N CYS A 81 0.48 -9.63 -5.45
CA CYS A 81 -0.56 -8.94 -6.21
C CYS A 81 -0.22 -9.07 -7.69
N ASN A 82 -0.56 -10.22 -8.30
CA ASN A 82 -0.11 -10.54 -9.66
C ASN A 82 -0.74 -9.67 -10.74
N ASP A 83 -1.82 -8.96 -10.43
CA ASP A 83 -2.45 -8.02 -11.35
C ASP A 83 -2.26 -6.56 -10.92
N PHE A 84 -1.11 -6.27 -10.31
CA PHE A 84 -0.86 -4.95 -9.73
C PHE A 84 -0.98 -3.81 -10.75
N GLN A 85 -0.66 -4.07 -12.02
CA GLN A 85 -0.73 -3.03 -13.04
C GLN A 85 -2.16 -2.53 -13.26
N LYS A 86 -3.13 -3.44 -13.22
CA LYS A 86 -4.55 -3.09 -13.33
C LYS A 86 -5.01 -2.27 -12.14
N LYS A 87 -4.57 -2.64 -10.95
CA LYS A 87 -4.96 -1.96 -9.72
C LYS A 87 -4.31 -0.59 -9.60
N ARG A 88 -3.05 -0.48 -10.02
CA ARG A 88 -2.35 0.78 -10.09
C ARG A 88 -3.06 1.74 -11.04
N LYS A 89 -3.47 1.23 -12.21
CA LYS A 89 -4.21 2.00 -13.20
C LYS A 89 -5.56 2.45 -12.64
N TRP A 90 -6.27 1.55 -11.95
CA TRP A 90 -7.56 1.87 -11.34
C TRP A 90 -7.41 3.06 -10.38
N LEU A 91 -6.41 3.02 -9.54
CA LEU A 91 -6.20 4.07 -8.54
C LEU A 91 -5.85 5.39 -9.20
N ARG A 92 -5.04 5.36 -10.26
CA ARG A 92 -4.69 6.56 -11.02
C ARG A 92 -5.92 7.18 -11.68
N GLU A 93 -6.83 6.36 -12.20
CA GLU A 93 -8.02 6.82 -12.92
C GLU A 93 -9.18 7.18 -11.99
N ASN A 94 -9.28 6.55 -10.85
CA ASN A 94 -10.44 6.68 -9.97
C ASN A 94 -10.13 7.31 -8.61
N GLY A 95 -8.86 7.49 -8.28
CA GLY A 95 -8.49 7.99 -6.97
C GLY A 95 -9.13 9.31 -6.60
N HIS A 96 -9.29 10.21 -7.57
CA HIS A 96 -9.89 11.50 -7.33
C HIS A 96 -11.37 11.42 -6.90
N LYS A 97 -12.01 10.27 -7.10
CA LYS A 97 -13.39 10.05 -6.68
C LYS A 97 -13.49 9.59 -5.22
N LEU A 98 -12.37 9.27 -4.59
CA LEU A 98 -12.35 8.79 -3.21
C LEU A 98 -12.29 9.98 -2.25
N VAL A 99 -13.32 10.82 -2.29
CA VAL A 99 -13.47 11.98 -1.43
C VAL A 99 -14.90 12.03 -0.92
N LEU A 100 -15.07 12.64 0.24
CA LEU A 100 -16.40 12.85 0.81
C LEU A 100 -17.06 14.06 0.20
#